data_d0bbb0a1067b2edb26e70d2ed389c4bd
#
_entry.id   d0bbb0a1067b2edb26e70d2ed389c4bd
#
_cell.length_a   1.000
_cell.length_b   1.000
_cell.length_c   1.000
_cell.angle_alpha   90.00
_cell.angle_beta   90.00
_cell.angle_gamma   90.00
#
_symmetry.space_group_name_H-M   'P 1'
#
loop_
_entity.id
_entity.type
_entity.pdbx_description
1 polymer ?
#
loop_
_entity_poly.entity_id
_entity_poly.type
_entity_poly.pdbx_seq_one_letter_code
_entity_poly.pdbx_strand_id
1 'polypeptide(L)' 'MKTLTIKIPDTVDEKDLKMELAAHLFEKGILSSGQAAELVGISKREFIETVGKYGVSIFGESKDDIENIMNE' A
#
# COMPACT_ATOMS: atom_id res chain seq x y z
N MET A 1 0.34 18.30 -1.68
CA MET A 1 1.04 17.01 -1.79
C MET A 1 2.39 17.17 -2.43
N LYS A 2 3.33 16.40 -1.96
CA LYS A 2 4.65 16.39 -2.58
C LYS A 2 4.65 15.51 -3.82
N THR A 3 5.43 15.90 -4.79
CA THR A 3 5.62 15.11 -6.00
C THR A 3 7.01 14.50 -5.97
N LEU A 4 7.08 13.22 -6.24
CA LEU A 4 8.35 12.49 -6.29
C LEU A 4 8.57 11.98 -7.70
N THR A 5 9.73 12.32 -8.28
CA THR A 5 10.08 11.83 -9.60
C THR A 5 11.34 10.99 -9.48
N ILE A 6 11.27 9.73 -9.89
CA ILE A 6 12.41 8.83 -9.85
C ILE A 6 12.55 8.13 -11.20
N LYS A 7 13.77 7.74 -11.51
CA LYS A 7 14.05 6.96 -12.72
C LYS A 7 14.14 5.50 -12.32
N ILE A 8 13.46 4.66 -13.08
CA ILE A 8 13.49 3.23 -12.83
C ILE A 8 13.90 2.49 -14.11
N PRO A 9 14.53 1.33 -13.99
CA PRO A 9 14.88 0.52 -15.16
C PRO A 9 13.63 0.05 -15.90
N ASP A 10 13.76 -0.17 -17.20
CA ASP A 10 12.64 -0.67 -17.99
C ASP A 10 12.15 -2.05 -17.55
N THR A 11 13.00 -2.78 -16.83
CA THR A 11 12.64 -4.10 -16.31
C THR A 11 11.69 -4.03 -15.13
N VAL A 12 11.51 -2.85 -14.56
CA VAL A 12 10.64 -2.65 -13.39
C VAL A 12 9.32 -2.06 -13.86
N ASP A 13 8.23 -2.71 -13.49
CA ASP A 13 6.90 -2.20 -13.78
C ASP A 13 6.56 -1.07 -12.81
N GLU A 14 6.19 0.07 -13.34
CA GLU A 14 5.88 1.26 -12.55
C GLU A 14 4.75 0.99 -11.55
N LYS A 15 3.72 0.30 -11.97
CA LYS A 15 2.58 0.00 -11.11
C LYS A 15 2.99 -0.92 -9.96
N ASP A 16 3.79 -1.94 -10.26
CA ASP A 16 4.30 -2.85 -9.25
C ASP A 16 5.16 -2.10 -8.24
N LEU A 17 6.00 -1.21 -8.74
CA LEU A 17 6.87 -0.43 -7.86
C LEU A 17 6.06 0.44 -6.92
N LYS A 18 5.04 1.10 -7.43
CA LYS A 18 4.16 1.92 -6.61
C LYS A 18 3.45 1.09 -5.56
N MET A 19 2.99 -0.09 -5.95
CA MET A 19 2.30 -0.98 -5.04
C MET A 19 3.22 -1.47 -3.93
N GLU A 20 4.43 -1.86 -4.28
CA GLU A 20 5.42 -2.29 -3.29
C GLU A 20 5.78 -1.17 -2.34
N LEU A 21 5.96 0.03 -2.86
CA LEU A 21 6.26 1.19 -2.02
C LEU A 21 5.12 1.48 -1.07
N ALA A 22 3.90 1.52 -1.58
CA ALA A 22 2.73 1.79 -0.77
C ALA A 22 2.53 0.71 0.29
N ALA A 23 2.71 -0.55 -0.08
CA ALA A 23 2.58 -1.67 0.83
C ALA A 23 3.59 -1.59 1.97
N HIS A 24 4.83 -1.25 1.64
CA HIS A 24 5.89 -1.14 2.63
C HIS A 24 5.62 -0.01 3.62
N LEU A 25 5.21 1.14 3.10
CA LEU A 25 4.91 2.29 3.95
C LEU A 25 3.66 2.06 4.79
N PHE A 26 2.69 1.34 4.25
CA PHE A 26 1.51 0.94 5.00
C PHE A 26 1.89 -0.01 6.14
N GLU A 27 2.73 -0.99 5.85
CA GLU A 27 3.20 -1.94 6.86
C GLU A 27 3.92 -1.25 8.00
N LYS A 28 4.70 -0.24 7.68
CA LYS A 28 5.44 0.52 8.70
C LYS A 28 4.57 1.53 9.46
N GLY A 29 3.32 1.69 9.05
CA GLY A 29 2.44 2.62 9.71
C GLY A 29 2.65 4.07 9.30
N ILE A 30 3.42 4.31 8.24
CA ILE A 30 3.65 5.66 7.73
C ILE A 30 2.46 6.16 6.95
N LEU A 31 1.83 5.27 6.18
CA LEU A 31 0.63 5.58 5.42
C LEU A 31 -0.55 4.76 5.92
N SER A 32 -1.72 5.38 5.91
CA SER A 32 -2.96 4.64 6.13
C SER A 32 -3.31 3.87 4.86
N SER A 33 -4.26 2.95 4.96
CA SER A 33 -4.70 2.19 3.79
C SER A 33 -5.25 3.11 2.71
N GLY A 34 -5.99 4.14 3.09
CA GLY A 34 -6.50 5.11 2.13
C GLY A 34 -5.41 5.88 1.43
N GLN A 35 -4.41 6.32 2.20
CA GLN A 35 -3.28 7.06 1.64
C GLN A 35 -2.44 6.18 0.72
N ALA A 36 -2.23 4.94 1.12
CA ALA A 36 -1.47 4.00 0.29
C ALA A 36 -2.21 3.70 -1.01
N ALA A 37 -3.52 3.50 -0.94
CA ALA A 37 -4.33 3.29 -2.13
C ALA A 37 -4.26 4.47 -3.08
N GLU A 38 -4.31 5.68 -2.52
CA GLU A 38 -4.21 6.91 -3.31
C GLU A 38 -2.86 7.02 -3.99
N LEU A 39 -1.79 6.62 -3.31
CA LEU A 39 -0.45 6.62 -3.89
C LEU A 39 -0.39 5.76 -5.14
N VAL A 40 -1.02 4.60 -5.10
CA VAL A 40 -1.03 3.66 -6.22
C VAL A 40 -2.04 4.08 -7.29
N GLY A 41 -3.10 4.76 -6.89
CA GLY A 41 -4.17 5.16 -7.80
C GLY A 41 -5.29 4.15 -7.89
N ILE A 42 -5.54 3.42 -6.82
CA ILE A 42 -6.59 2.41 -6.75
C ILE A 42 -7.48 2.69 -5.55
N SER A 43 -8.57 1.95 -5.43
CA SER A 43 -9.46 2.11 -4.30
C SER A 43 -8.85 1.51 -3.03
N LYS A 44 -9.31 1.96 -1.89
CA LYS A 44 -8.87 1.43 -0.60
C LYS A 44 -9.11 -0.07 -0.52
N ARG A 45 -10.29 -0.51 -0.96
CA ARG A 45 -10.63 -1.92 -0.97
C ARG A 45 -9.69 -2.73 -1.83
N GLU A 46 -9.42 -2.23 -3.03
CA GLU A 46 -8.52 -2.90 -3.96
C GLU A 46 -7.12 -2.97 -3.38
N PHE A 47 -6.68 -1.94 -2.71
CA PHE A 47 -5.38 -1.94 -2.05
C PHE A 47 -5.30 -3.03 -0.98
N ILE A 48 -6.31 -3.10 -0.12
CA ILE A 48 -6.34 -4.11 0.95
C ILE A 48 -6.33 -5.52 0.38
N GLU A 49 -7.09 -5.75 -0.68
CA GLU A 49 -7.15 -7.06 -1.32
C GLU A 49 -5.83 -7.44 -2.00
N THR A 50 -5.10 -6.45 -2.46
CA THR A 50 -3.88 -6.68 -3.24
C THR A 50 -2.62 -6.69 -2.38
N VAL A 51 -2.61 -5.95 -1.30
CA VAL A 51 -1.40 -5.74 -0.50
C VAL A 51 -0.80 -7.05 0.02
N GLY A 52 -1.64 -8.02 0.30
CA GLY A 52 -1.16 -9.32 0.78
C GLY A 52 -0.27 -10.04 -0.22
N LYS A 53 -0.44 -9.76 -1.50
CA LYS A 53 0.37 -10.38 -2.55
C LYS A 53 1.80 -9.87 -2.55
N TYR A 54 2.04 -8.78 -1.87
CA TYR A 54 3.36 -8.16 -1.80
C TYR A 54 4.08 -8.46 -0.49
N GLY A 55 3.62 -9.50 0.20
CA GLY A 55 4.30 -9.96 1.40
C GLY A 55 3.99 -9.18 2.66
N VAL A 56 3.03 -8.27 2.60
CA VAL A 56 2.63 -7.51 3.78
C VAL A 56 1.65 -8.33 4.58
N SER A 57 1.96 -8.51 5.87
CA SER A 57 1.08 -9.25 6.75
C SER A 57 0.06 -8.32 7.36
N ILE A 58 -1.18 -8.45 6.93
CA ILE A 58 -2.27 -7.65 7.48
C ILE A 58 -2.67 -8.19 8.86
N PHE A 59 -2.46 -9.45 9.06
CA PHE A 59 -2.90 -10.14 10.29
C PHE A 59 -1.82 -10.24 11.36
N GLY A 60 -0.60 -9.87 11.04
CA GLY A 60 0.51 -10.13 11.95
C GLY A 60 0.71 -9.08 13.01
N GLU A 61 0.35 -7.85 12.72
CA GLU A 61 0.69 -6.74 13.59
C GLU A 61 -0.39 -6.41 14.60
N SER A 62 -1.60 -6.20 14.12
CA SER A 62 -2.66 -5.71 14.98
C SER A 62 -4.01 -6.06 14.39
N LYS A 63 -4.77 -6.83 15.13
CA LYS A 63 -6.13 -7.13 14.74
C LYS A 63 -6.98 -5.87 14.79
N ASP A 64 -6.68 -5.00 15.73
CA ASP A 64 -7.43 -3.76 15.89
C ASP A 64 -7.32 -2.88 14.65
N ASP A 65 -6.13 -2.78 14.09
CA ASP A 65 -5.91 -2.01 12.88
C ASP A 65 -6.69 -2.59 11.71
N ILE A 66 -6.72 -3.90 11.61
CA ILE A 66 -7.46 -4.58 10.55
C ILE A 66 -8.95 -4.36 10.71
N GLU A 67 -9.45 -4.46 11.92
CA GLU A 67 -10.86 -4.22 12.20
C GLU A 67 -11.25 -2.79 11.88
N ASN A 68 -10.42 -1.84 12.24
CA ASN A 68 -10.66 -0.43 11.93
C ASN A 68 -10.72 -0.18 10.43
N ILE A 69 -9.84 -0.81 9.68
CA ILE A 69 -9.83 -0.69 8.23
C ILE A 69 -11.11 -1.25 7.63
N MET A 70 -11.55 -2.38 8.13
CA MET A 70 -12.74 -3.04 7.61
C MET A 70 -14.04 -2.34 7.98
N ASN A 71 -14.04 -1.65 9.09
CA ASN A 71 -15.24 -0.97 9.59
C ASN A 71 -15.40 0.45 9.05
N GLU A 72 -14.41 0.96 8.39
CA GLU A 72 -14.48 2.30 7.79
C GLU A 72 -15.31 2.36 6.52
#